data_d8ee5e42c2b5b0f7ee3d4b3ac4626502
#
_entry.id   d8ee5e42c2b5b0f7ee3d4b3ac4626502
#
_cell.length_a   1.000
_cell.length_b   1.000
_cell.length_c   1.000
_cell.angle_alpha   90.00
_cell.angle_beta   90.00
_cell.angle_gamma   90.00
#
_symmetry.space_group_name_H-M   'P 1'
#
loop_
_entity.id
_entity.type
_entity.pdbx_description
1 polymer ?
#
loop_
_entity_poly.entity_id
_entity_poly.type
_entity_poly.pdbx_seq_one_letter_code
_entity_poly.pdbx_strand_id
1 'polypeptide(L)'
;APYKQKVGVLPGPVFHLPFPSRDNGVTCGEALKAMDRLFSVEIDVNDVACFIIEPVQGEGGFLTLDVEFAQALRRFCDEKSILLIADEIQSGFGRTGQRFAFSRLGIEPDLILLGKSIAGGVPLGAVVGRKSLLDNLPKGGLGGTYSGNPIACAAALATLDEMTDEHLNVWGAQQEEAIVSRYESWRSKKLSPYLGRLTGVGAMRGIELANADGSPAPQQLTQLLALARDAGLLLMPSGKSRHIIRLLAPLTIEAAVLEEGLDILEGCLVKLGQVSH
;
A
#
# COMPACT_ATOMS: atom_id res chain seq x y z
N ALA A 1 9.41 -11.89 1.70
CA ALA A 1 9.28 -10.80 2.68
C ALA A 1 9.99 -11.20 3.98
N PRO A 2 10.66 -10.29 4.69
CA PRO A 2 11.39 -10.61 5.92
C PRO A 2 10.48 -11.22 7.00
N TYR A 3 9.21 -10.84 7.03
CA TYR A 3 8.20 -11.35 7.98
C TYR A 3 7.87 -12.85 7.84
N LYS A 4 8.19 -13.45 6.69
CA LYS A 4 8.00 -14.90 6.45
C LYS A 4 9.27 -15.71 6.64
N GLN A 5 10.40 -15.08 6.92
CA GLN A 5 11.66 -15.80 7.12
C GLN A 5 11.69 -16.46 8.49
N LYS A 6 12.11 -17.73 8.53
CA LYS A 6 12.25 -18.55 9.77
C LYS A 6 10.94 -18.79 10.53
N VAL A 7 9.79 -18.61 9.91
CA VAL A 7 8.47 -18.86 10.54
C VAL A 7 8.03 -20.32 10.40
N GLY A 8 8.73 -21.11 9.59
CA GLY A 8 8.36 -22.50 9.30
C GLY A 8 7.27 -22.60 8.23
N VAL A 9 6.51 -23.69 8.25
CA VAL A 9 5.41 -23.92 7.31
C VAL A 9 4.22 -23.06 7.73
N LEU A 10 3.74 -22.22 6.81
CA LEU A 10 2.54 -21.42 7.03
C LEU A 10 1.29 -22.33 6.96
N PRO A 11 0.29 -22.11 7.82
CA PRO A 11 -0.92 -22.93 7.85
C PRO A 11 -1.78 -22.69 6.60
N GLY A 12 -2.37 -23.76 6.09
CA GLY A 12 -3.42 -23.77 5.07
C GLY A 12 -2.96 -23.61 3.62
N PRO A 13 -3.82 -23.97 2.67
CA PRO A 13 -3.58 -23.75 1.25
C PRO A 13 -3.75 -22.27 0.92
N VAL A 14 -2.64 -21.57 0.73
CA VAL A 14 -2.60 -20.19 0.26
C VAL A 14 -1.83 -20.15 -1.04
N PHE A 15 -2.47 -19.66 -2.09
CA PHE A 15 -1.90 -19.49 -3.41
C PHE A 15 -1.63 -18.01 -3.68
N HIS A 16 -0.59 -17.72 -4.45
CA HIS A 16 -0.22 -16.35 -4.79
C HIS A 16 -0.28 -16.16 -6.31
N LEU A 17 -1.01 -15.15 -6.73
CA LEU A 17 -1.04 -14.69 -8.11
C LEU A 17 -0.04 -13.55 -8.33
N PRO A 18 0.48 -13.38 -9.56
CA PRO A 18 1.19 -12.17 -9.92
C PRO A 18 0.30 -10.95 -9.68
N PHE A 19 0.87 -9.91 -9.09
CA PHE A 19 0.15 -8.66 -8.83
C PHE A 19 0.29 -7.74 -10.04
N PRO A 20 -0.75 -7.52 -10.85
CA PRO A 20 -0.67 -6.68 -12.02
C PRO A 20 -0.64 -5.21 -11.63
N SER A 21 0.37 -4.51 -12.12
CA SER A 21 0.57 -3.09 -11.88
C SER A 21 1.49 -2.52 -12.96
N ARG A 22 1.18 -1.31 -13.44
CA ARG A 22 2.08 -0.58 -14.33
C ARG A 22 3.47 -0.35 -13.70
N ASP A 23 3.51 -0.31 -12.36
CA ASP A 23 4.71 0.03 -11.60
C ASP A 23 5.72 -1.15 -11.52
N ASN A 24 5.28 -2.38 -11.73
CA ASN A 24 6.15 -3.57 -11.72
C ASN A 24 6.23 -4.27 -13.09
N GLY A 25 5.49 -3.78 -14.08
CA GLY A 25 5.46 -4.32 -15.43
C GLY A 25 4.67 -5.61 -15.61
N VAL A 26 3.97 -6.10 -14.57
CA VAL A 26 3.05 -7.23 -14.69
C VAL A 26 1.73 -6.73 -15.28
N THR A 27 1.29 -7.33 -16.36
CA THR A 27 0.07 -6.97 -17.06
C THR A 27 -1.17 -7.69 -16.50
N CYS A 28 -2.36 -7.12 -16.73
CA CYS A 28 -3.64 -7.77 -16.45
C CYS A 28 -3.71 -9.17 -17.10
N GLY A 29 -3.33 -9.28 -18.37
CA GLY A 29 -3.39 -10.55 -19.11
C GLY A 29 -2.47 -11.63 -18.54
N GLU A 30 -1.30 -11.29 -18.03
CA GLU A 30 -0.41 -12.24 -17.34
C GLU A 30 -1.00 -12.73 -16.03
N ALA A 31 -1.59 -11.84 -15.24
CA ALA A 31 -2.23 -12.22 -13.98
C ALA A 31 -3.47 -13.11 -14.22
N LEU A 32 -4.30 -12.81 -15.22
CA LEU A 32 -5.45 -13.64 -15.59
C LEU A 32 -5.02 -15.03 -16.08
N LYS A 33 -4.00 -15.11 -16.93
CA LYS A 33 -3.44 -16.42 -17.37
C LYS A 33 -2.89 -17.23 -16.20
N ALA A 34 -2.25 -16.58 -15.22
CA ALA A 34 -1.77 -17.27 -14.02
C ALA A 34 -2.93 -17.79 -13.18
N MET A 35 -4.04 -17.04 -13.09
CA MET A 35 -5.26 -17.46 -12.42
C MET A 35 -5.92 -18.66 -13.12
N ASP A 36 -6.04 -18.62 -14.46
CA ASP A 36 -6.58 -19.73 -15.25
C ASP A 36 -5.73 -21.01 -15.06
N ARG A 37 -4.42 -20.87 -15.07
CA ARG A 37 -3.51 -21.99 -14.80
C ARG A 37 -3.70 -22.56 -13.40
N LEU A 38 -3.82 -21.72 -12.39
CA LEU A 38 -4.04 -22.14 -11.02
C LEU A 38 -5.27 -23.06 -10.90
N PHE A 39 -6.39 -22.64 -11.49
CA PHE A 39 -7.65 -23.40 -11.45
C PHE A 39 -7.71 -24.63 -12.37
N SER A 40 -6.89 -24.64 -13.42
CA SER A 40 -6.84 -25.80 -14.30
C SER A 40 -5.88 -26.90 -13.83
N VAL A 41 -4.93 -26.60 -12.94
CA VAL A 41 -3.82 -27.51 -12.59
C VAL A 41 -3.68 -27.77 -11.10
N GLU A 42 -3.90 -26.74 -10.25
CA GLU A 42 -3.46 -26.78 -8.87
C GLU A 42 -4.61 -26.90 -7.85
N ILE A 43 -5.76 -26.28 -8.12
CA ILE A 43 -6.88 -26.26 -7.17
C ILE A 43 -8.23 -26.18 -7.88
N ASP A 44 -9.24 -26.88 -7.36
CA ASP A 44 -10.63 -26.69 -7.80
C ASP A 44 -11.13 -25.30 -7.35
N VAL A 45 -11.75 -24.59 -8.26
CA VAL A 45 -12.32 -23.27 -8.00
C VAL A 45 -13.37 -23.30 -6.88
N ASN A 46 -14.06 -24.44 -6.71
CA ASN A 46 -15.07 -24.62 -5.67
C ASN A 46 -14.46 -24.75 -4.25
N ASP A 47 -13.16 -25.01 -4.15
CA ASP A 47 -12.44 -25.10 -2.88
C ASP A 47 -11.86 -23.74 -2.43
N VAL A 48 -12.07 -22.66 -3.23
CA VAL A 48 -11.57 -21.32 -2.93
C VAL A 48 -12.60 -20.53 -2.12
N ALA A 49 -12.24 -20.16 -0.90
CA ALA A 49 -13.09 -19.35 -0.03
C ALA A 49 -13.09 -17.86 -0.41
N CYS A 50 -11.92 -17.32 -0.72
CA CYS A 50 -11.78 -15.89 -0.98
C CYS A 50 -10.50 -15.54 -1.75
N PHE A 51 -10.54 -14.35 -2.39
CA PHE A 51 -9.36 -13.60 -2.77
C PHE A 51 -9.14 -12.45 -1.79
N ILE A 52 -7.87 -12.21 -1.43
CA ILE A 52 -7.45 -11.06 -0.64
C ILE A 52 -6.53 -10.22 -1.50
N ILE A 53 -6.84 -8.93 -1.62
CA ILE A 53 -6.04 -7.98 -2.41
C ILE A 53 -5.75 -6.72 -1.60
N GLU A 54 -4.54 -6.18 -1.72
CA GLU A 54 -4.26 -4.80 -1.36
C GLU A 54 -4.56 -3.92 -2.60
N PRO A 55 -5.46 -2.93 -2.55
CA PRO A 55 -5.67 -2.01 -3.69
C PRO A 55 -4.41 -1.23 -4.07
N VAL A 56 -3.56 -0.94 -3.07
CA VAL A 56 -2.19 -0.46 -3.23
C VAL A 56 -1.31 -1.26 -2.28
N GLN A 57 -0.37 -2.03 -2.83
CA GLN A 57 0.55 -2.81 -2.01
C GLN A 57 1.48 -1.91 -1.19
N GLY A 58 1.43 -2.05 0.14
CA GLY A 58 2.31 -1.30 1.04
C GLY A 58 3.75 -1.80 1.00
N GLU A 59 3.98 -2.98 1.52
CA GLU A 59 5.33 -3.59 1.61
C GLU A 59 5.90 -3.96 0.23
N GLY A 60 5.03 -4.16 -0.77
CA GLY A 60 5.41 -4.44 -2.15
C GLY A 60 6.10 -3.27 -2.86
N GLY A 61 5.97 -2.04 -2.35
CA GLY A 61 6.60 -0.84 -2.92
C GLY A 61 5.62 0.21 -3.43
N PHE A 62 4.45 0.29 -2.82
CA PHE A 62 3.37 1.18 -3.20
C PHE A 62 2.90 0.95 -4.65
N LEU A 63 2.74 -0.34 -4.97
CA LEU A 63 2.27 -0.76 -6.29
C LEU A 63 0.75 -0.64 -6.34
N THR A 64 0.23 0.11 -7.31
CA THR A 64 -1.21 0.28 -7.51
C THR A 64 -1.76 -0.88 -8.33
N LEU A 65 -2.81 -1.54 -7.85
CA LEU A 65 -3.46 -2.63 -8.58
C LEU A 65 -4.05 -2.12 -9.89
N ASP A 66 -3.90 -2.92 -10.94
CA ASP A 66 -4.49 -2.66 -12.25
C ASP A 66 -6.01 -2.70 -12.18
N VAL A 67 -6.67 -1.65 -12.72
CA VAL A 67 -8.15 -1.50 -12.63
C VAL A 67 -8.87 -2.56 -13.43
N GLU A 68 -8.38 -2.91 -14.62
CA GLU A 68 -8.99 -3.92 -15.49
C GLU A 68 -8.97 -5.29 -14.81
N PHE A 69 -7.82 -5.65 -14.19
CA PHE A 69 -7.71 -6.87 -13.41
C PHE A 69 -8.64 -6.87 -12.19
N ALA A 70 -8.69 -5.78 -11.43
CA ALA A 70 -9.55 -5.68 -10.25
C ALA A 70 -11.04 -5.92 -10.61
N GLN A 71 -11.50 -5.31 -11.70
CA GLN A 71 -12.85 -5.48 -12.21
C GLN A 71 -13.11 -6.89 -12.77
N ALA A 72 -12.12 -7.48 -13.46
CA ALA A 72 -12.22 -8.87 -13.92
C ALA A 72 -12.28 -9.85 -12.75
N LEU A 73 -11.45 -9.63 -11.72
CA LEU A 73 -11.46 -10.43 -10.51
C LEU A 73 -12.79 -10.31 -9.76
N ARG A 74 -13.38 -9.10 -9.65
CA ARG A 74 -14.69 -8.91 -9.01
C ARG A 74 -15.78 -9.72 -9.75
N ARG A 75 -15.85 -9.60 -11.08
CA ARG A 75 -16.79 -10.40 -11.89
C ARG A 75 -16.60 -11.89 -11.69
N PHE A 76 -15.36 -12.37 -11.72
CA PHE A 76 -15.06 -13.78 -11.49
C PHE A 76 -15.52 -14.23 -10.09
N CYS A 77 -15.29 -13.45 -9.06
CA CYS A 77 -15.74 -13.74 -7.70
C CYS A 77 -17.27 -13.82 -7.61
N ASP A 78 -17.99 -12.92 -8.31
CA ASP A 78 -19.46 -12.93 -8.36
C ASP A 78 -20.00 -14.19 -9.06
N GLU A 79 -19.42 -14.55 -10.22
CA GLU A 79 -19.79 -15.73 -10.98
C GLU A 79 -19.55 -17.05 -10.24
N LYS A 80 -18.49 -17.12 -9.44
CA LYS A 80 -18.07 -18.31 -8.70
C LYS A 80 -18.51 -18.33 -7.24
N SER A 81 -19.19 -17.29 -6.78
CA SER A 81 -19.58 -17.13 -5.36
C SER A 81 -18.38 -17.17 -4.40
N ILE A 82 -17.25 -16.63 -4.83
CA ILE A 82 -16.02 -16.48 -4.04
C ILE A 82 -15.99 -15.09 -3.41
N LEU A 83 -15.56 -14.97 -2.17
CA LEU A 83 -15.48 -13.67 -1.51
C LEU A 83 -14.26 -12.86 -2.01
N LEU A 84 -14.45 -11.57 -2.20
CA LEU A 84 -13.38 -10.61 -2.46
C LEU A 84 -13.14 -9.76 -1.22
N ILE A 85 -11.92 -9.80 -0.68
CA ILE A 85 -11.51 -9.07 0.51
C ILE A 85 -10.51 -7.98 0.10
N ALA A 86 -10.81 -6.74 0.43
CA ALA A 86 -9.87 -5.62 0.26
C ALA A 86 -9.07 -5.42 1.55
N ASP A 87 -7.76 -5.53 1.47
CA ASP A 87 -6.86 -5.15 2.56
C ASP A 87 -6.56 -3.65 2.46
N GLU A 88 -7.31 -2.87 3.22
CA GLU A 88 -7.17 -1.42 3.33
C GLU A 88 -6.41 -0.99 4.59
N ILE A 89 -5.70 -1.91 5.23
CA ILE A 89 -4.95 -1.62 6.46
C ILE A 89 -3.95 -0.49 6.26
N GLN A 90 -3.34 -0.38 5.08
CA GLN A 90 -2.39 0.70 4.79
C GLN A 90 -2.91 1.74 3.78
N SER A 91 -3.72 1.33 2.81
CA SER A 91 -4.23 2.18 1.73
C SER A 91 -5.49 2.96 2.10
N GLY A 92 -6.20 2.54 3.14
CA GLY A 92 -7.43 3.19 3.60
C GLY A 92 -7.20 4.51 4.33
N PHE A 93 -8.30 5.06 4.84
CA PHE A 93 -8.32 6.28 5.63
C PHE A 93 -7.68 7.48 4.95
N GLY A 94 -8.06 7.74 3.69
CA GLY A 94 -7.65 8.94 2.95
C GLY A 94 -6.28 8.86 2.27
N ARG A 95 -5.48 7.81 2.53
CA ARG A 95 -4.09 7.70 2.04
C ARG A 95 -3.95 7.87 0.54
N THR A 96 -4.91 7.39 -0.22
CA THR A 96 -4.91 7.43 -1.69
C THR A 96 -5.74 8.58 -2.27
N GLY A 97 -6.17 9.54 -1.44
CA GLY A 97 -7.08 10.62 -1.84
C GLY A 97 -8.56 10.19 -1.92
N GLN A 98 -8.85 8.96 -1.51
CA GLN A 98 -10.22 8.43 -1.34
C GLN A 98 -10.33 7.85 0.06
N ARG A 99 -11.54 7.78 0.63
CA ARG A 99 -11.76 7.17 1.96
C ARG A 99 -11.17 5.77 2.01
N PHE A 100 -11.41 4.96 0.97
CA PHE A 100 -10.81 3.65 0.74
C PHE A 100 -10.33 3.53 -0.70
N ALA A 101 -9.18 2.90 -0.90
CA ALA A 101 -8.51 2.83 -2.20
C ALA A 101 -9.26 1.95 -3.21
N PHE A 102 -10.05 0.95 -2.76
CA PHE A 102 -10.85 0.11 -3.67
C PHE A 102 -11.86 0.92 -4.51
N SER A 103 -12.31 2.09 -4.00
CA SER A 103 -13.20 2.99 -4.76
C SER A 103 -12.57 3.46 -6.08
N ARG A 104 -11.24 3.60 -6.12
CA ARG A 104 -10.49 3.96 -7.34
C ARG A 104 -10.49 2.84 -8.39
N LEU A 105 -10.73 1.61 -7.95
CA LEU A 105 -10.75 0.43 -8.82
C LEU A 105 -12.14 0.15 -9.42
N GLY A 106 -13.17 0.86 -8.93
CA GLY A 106 -14.55 0.67 -9.34
C GLY A 106 -15.10 -0.71 -8.98
N ILE A 107 -14.71 -1.25 -7.83
CA ILE A 107 -15.16 -2.53 -7.29
C ILE A 107 -15.77 -2.36 -5.90
N GLU A 108 -16.66 -3.29 -5.53
CA GLU A 108 -17.20 -3.43 -4.19
C GLU A 108 -16.69 -4.74 -3.56
N PRO A 109 -15.80 -4.71 -2.56
CA PRO A 109 -15.38 -5.91 -1.85
C PRO A 109 -16.47 -6.43 -0.93
N ASP A 110 -16.43 -7.73 -0.64
CA ASP A 110 -17.35 -8.37 0.31
C ASP A 110 -16.96 -8.07 1.76
N LEU A 111 -15.66 -7.99 2.01
CA LEU A 111 -15.06 -7.63 3.30
C LEU A 111 -13.92 -6.63 3.09
N ILE A 112 -13.74 -5.76 4.08
CA ILE A 112 -12.67 -4.75 4.13
C ILE A 112 -11.91 -4.95 5.43
N LEU A 113 -10.59 -5.10 5.33
CA LEU A 113 -9.70 -5.15 6.49
C LEU A 113 -9.19 -3.74 6.79
N LEU A 114 -9.31 -3.32 8.04
CA LEU A 114 -8.97 -1.99 8.51
C LEU A 114 -7.98 -2.05 9.67
N GLY A 115 -7.08 -1.07 9.73
CA GLY A 115 -6.06 -1.00 10.78
C GLY A 115 -5.30 0.32 10.71
N LYS A 116 -4.11 0.35 11.30
CA LYS A 116 -3.18 1.50 11.27
C LYS A 116 -3.87 2.83 11.61
N SER A 117 -4.26 3.60 10.59
CA SER A 117 -4.83 4.95 10.75
C SER A 117 -6.25 4.98 11.33
N ILE A 118 -6.93 3.82 11.47
CA ILE A 118 -8.33 3.74 11.92
C ILE A 118 -8.61 4.50 13.23
N ALA A 119 -7.67 4.52 14.16
CA ALA A 119 -7.85 5.11 15.48
C ALA A 119 -6.76 6.15 15.82
N GLY A 120 -6.22 6.87 14.81
CA GLY A 120 -5.35 8.01 15.01
C GLY A 120 -4.07 7.74 15.84
N GLY A 121 -3.60 6.48 15.89
CA GLY A 121 -2.40 6.06 16.64
C GLY A 121 -2.70 5.12 17.82
N VAL A 122 -3.96 4.95 18.22
CA VAL A 122 -4.36 3.93 19.20
C VAL A 122 -4.50 2.58 18.47
N PRO A 123 -3.93 1.46 18.99
CA PRO A 123 -4.03 0.16 18.35
C PRO A 123 -5.47 -0.31 18.20
N LEU A 124 -5.93 -0.48 16.97
CA LEU A 124 -7.24 -1.02 16.62
C LEU A 124 -7.17 -1.69 15.25
N GLY A 125 -7.84 -2.81 15.10
CA GLY A 125 -8.14 -3.45 13.83
C GLY A 125 -9.64 -3.71 13.71
N ALA A 126 -10.15 -3.68 12.50
CA ALA A 126 -11.56 -3.96 12.24
C ALA A 126 -11.72 -4.74 10.93
N VAL A 127 -12.79 -5.52 10.85
CA VAL A 127 -13.29 -6.12 9.62
C VAL A 127 -14.69 -5.58 9.40
N VAL A 128 -14.92 -5.00 8.24
CA VAL A 128 -16.21 -4.46 7.82
C VAL A 128 -16.69 -5.25 6.61
N GLY A 129 -17.96 -5.57 6.56
CA GLY A 129 -18.50 -6.32 5.45
C GLY A 129 -20.01 -6.48 5.49
N ARG A 130 -20.53 -7.24 4.53
CA ARG A 130 -21.98 -7.48 4.43
C ARG A 130 -22.50 -8.16 5.69
N LYS A 131 -23.58 -7.62 6.23
CA LYS A 131 -24.26 -8.15 7.43
C LYS A 131 -24.55 -9.66 7.29
N SER A 132 -25.01 -10.10 6.10
CA SER A 132 -25.30 -11.50 5.81
C SER A 132 -24.10 -12.44 5.95
N LEU A 133 -22.88 -11.95 5.78
CA LEU A 133 -21.65 -12.72 6.02
C LEU A 133 -21.28 -12.74 7.50
N LEU A 134 -21.29 -11.58 8.15
CA LEU A 134 -20.81 -11.43 9.52
C LEU A 134 -21.77 -12.03 10.55
N ASP A 135 -23.08 -11.98 10.31
CA ASP A 135 -24.09 -12.55 11.21
C ASP A 135 -24.08 -14.11 11.24
N ASN A 136 -23.43 -14.75 10.28
CA ASN A 136 -23.27 -16.21 10.27
C ASN A 136 -22.19 -16.74 11.24
N LEU A 137 -21.43 -15.84 11.85
CA LEU A 137 -20.43 -16.23 12.82
C LEU A 137 -21.10 -16.70 14.13
N PRO A 138 -20.72 -17.86 14.67
CA PRO A 138 -21.26 -18.32 15.94
C PRO A 138 -20.85 -17.38 17.07
N LYS A 139 -21.73 -17.22 18.07
CA LYS A 139 -21.42 -16.44 19.26
C LYS A 139 -20.12 -16.94 19.90
N GLY A 140 -19.16 -16.04 20.13
CA GLY A 140 -17.84 -16.36 20.69
C GLY A 140 -16.85 -16.97 19.67
N GLY A 141 -17.23 -17.08 18.40
CA GLY A 141 -16.35 -17.60 17.34
C GLY A 141 -15.19 -16.68 16.96
N LEU A 142 -15.37 -15.38 17.19
CA LEU A 142 -14.30 -14.37 17.04
C LEU A 142 -14.21 -13.56 18.32
N GLY A 143 -13.00 -13.24 18.72
CA GLY A 143 -12.77 -12.40 19.89
C GLY A 143 -11.30 -12.29 20.26
N GLY A 144 -11.04 -11.36 21.15
CA GLY A 144 -9.76 -11.15 21.81
C GLY A 144 -9.99 -10.28 23.03
N THR A 145 -9.20 -10.46 24.06
CA THR A 145 -9.38 -9.78 25.35
C THR A 145 -9.46 -8.24 25.23
N TYR A 146 -8.75 -7.69 24.26
CA TYR A 146 -8.69 -6.25 23.97
C TYR A 146 -9.49 -5.81 22.75
N SER A 147 -10.21 -6.73 22.10
CA SER A 147 -11.06 -6.42 20.95
C SER A 147 -12.17 -5.45 21.35
N GLY A 148 -12.40 -4.42 20.54
CA GLY A 148 -13.42 -3.41 20.83
C GLY A 148 -13.09 -2.54 22.06
N ASN A 149 -11.81 -2.33 22.38
CA ASN A 149 -11.39 -1.43 23.44
C ASN A 149 -12.08 -0.07 23.30
N PRO A 150 -12.82 0.41 24.32
CA PRO A 150 -13.62 1.62 24.21
C PRO A 150 -12.81 2.89 23.94
N ILE A 151 -11.57 2.97 24.42
CA ILE A 151 -10.67 4.10 24.14
C ILE A 151 -10.33 4.12 22.65
N ALA A 152 -9.95 2.96 22.10
CA ALA A 152 -9.62 2.84 20.67
C ALA A 152 -10.86 3.07 19.79
N CYS A 153 -12.03 2.59 20.20
CA CYS A 153 -13.28 2.84 19.47
C CYS A 153 -13.67 4.31 19.47
N ALA A 154 -13.52 5.01 20.60
CA ALA A 154 -13.78 6.45 20.68
C ALA A 154 -12.80 7.24 19.78
N ALA A 155 -11.53 6.88 19.78
CA ALA A 155 -10.53 7.47 18.89
C ALA A 155 -10.85 7.19 17.40
N ALA A 156 -11.35 5.99 17.08
CA ALA A 156 -11.75 5.65 15.72
C ALA A 156 -12.96 6.46 15.25
N LEU A 157 -13.95 6.68 16.12
CA LEU A 157 -15.09 7.54 15.79
C LEU A 157 -14.63 8.96 15.49
N ALA A 158 -13.78 9.55 16.33
CA ALA A 158 -13.22 10.88 16.10
C ALA A 158 -12.42 10.93 14.77
N THR A 159 -11.64 9.89 14.45
CA THR A 159 -10.94 9.80 13.18
C THR A 159 -11.90 9.78 11.99
N LEU A 160 -13.01 9.06 12.09
CA LEU A 160 -14.02 8.99 11.03
C LEU A 160 -14.76 10.32 10.87
N ASP A 161 -15.02 11.05 11.96
CA ASP A 161 -15.65 12.37 11.92
C ASP A 161 -14.77 13.40 11.20
N GLU A 162 -13.44 13.32 11.37
CA GLU A 162 -12.47 14.16 10.64
C GLU A 162 -12.34 13.81 9.16
N MET A 163 -12.74 12.61 8.74
CA MET A 163 -12.63 12.14 7.35
C MET A 163 -13.79 12.62 6.49
N THR A 164 -14.04 13.93 6.47
CA THR A 164 -14.99 14.54 5.53
C THR A 164 -14.46 14.48 4.10
N ASP A 165 -15.34 14.54 3.12
CA ASP A 165 -14.92 14.56 1.70
C ASP A 165 -14.05 15.80 1.40
N GLU A 166 -14.30 16.92 2.07
CA GLU A 166 -13.48 18.12 1.98
C GLU A 166 -12.06 17.87 2.46
N HIS A 167 -11.88 17.33 3.66
CA HIS A 167 -10.56 17.01 4.21
C HIS A 167 -9.81 16.00 3.35
N LEU A 168 -10.47 14.92 2.91
CA LEU A 168 -9.84 13.88 2.10
C LEU A 168 -9.35 14.42 0.75
N ASN A 169 -10.16 15.29 0.10
CA ASN A 169 -9.80 15.91 -1.17
C ASN A 169 -8.62 16.88 -1.02
N VAL A 170 -8.55 17.60 0.10
CA VAL A 170 -7.47 18.58 0.33
C VAL A 170 -6.17 17.88 0.74
N TRP A 171 -6.19 17.04 1.78
CA TRP A 171 -4.96 16.47 2.35
C TRP A 171 -4.21 15.55 1.39
N GLY A 172 -4.95 14.63 0.75
CA GLY A 172 -4.35 13.68 -0.20
C GLY A 172 -3.79 14.38 -1.43
N ALA A 173 -4.55 15.34 -1.99
CA ALA A 173 -4.18 16.05 -3.20
C ALA A 173 -2.97 16.99 -2.98
N GLN A 174 -2.93 17.74 -1.87
CA GLN A 174 -1.81 18.63 -1.56
C GLN A 174 -0.50 17.87 -1.41
N GLN A 175 -0.50 16.75 -0.68
CA GLN A 175 0.71 15.94 -0.54
C GLN A 175 1.12 15.30 -1.87
N GLU A 176 0.16 14.82 -2.65
CA GLU A 176 0.42 14.27 -3.98
C GLU A 176 1.07 15.31 -4.89
N GLU A 177 0.50 16.50 -4.96
CA GLU A 177 1.02 17.60 -5.78
C GLU A 177 2.44 18.00 -5.38
N ALA A 178 2.70 18.19 -4.08
CA ALA A 178 4.01 18.52 -3.56
C ALA A 178 5.06 17.46 -3.92
N ILE A 179 4.76 16.19 -3.66
CA ILE A 179 5.68 15.08 -3.92
C ILE A 179 5.92 14.90 -5.43
N VAL A 180 4.86 14.93 -6.25
CA VAL A 180 4.97 14.73 -7.70
C VAL A 180 5.75 15.87 -8.34
N SER A 181 5.41 17.13 -8.02
CA SER A 181 6.10 18.31 -8.55
C SER A 181 7.59 18.31 -8.19
N ARG A 182 7.92 17.96 -6.94
CA ARG A 182 9.30 17.88 -6.48
C ARG A 182 10.07 16.74 -7.20
N TYR A 183 9.46 15.58 -7.31
CA TYR A 183 10.04 14.43 -8.01
C TYR A 183 10.32 14.74 -9.49
N GLU A 184 9.38 15.39 -10.21
CA GLU A 184 9.58 15.76 -11.61
C GLU A 184 10.72 16.79 -11.76
N SER A 185 10.84 17.74 -10.82
CA SER A 185 11.98 18.64 -10.77
C SER A 185 13.31 17.88 -10.59
N TRP A 186 13.36 16.90 -9.69
CA TRP A 186 14.57 16.08 -9.48
C TRP A 186 14.94 15.27 -10.71
N ARG A 187 13.94 14.71 -11.40
CA ARG A 187 14.16 13.99 -12.66
C ARG A 187 14.70 14.88 -13.76
N SER A 188 14.10 16.05 -13.95
CA SER A 188 14.51 16.99 -14.99
C SER A 188 15.95 17.49 -14.78
N LYS A 189 16.34 17.70 -13.53
CA LYS A 189 17.71 18.09 -13.12
C LYS A 189 18.70 16.93 -13.12
N LYS A 190 18.25 15.69 -13.31
CA LYS A 190 19.07 14.47 -13.17
C LYS A 190 19.79 14.45 -11.80
N LEU A 191 19.05 14.76 -10.75
CA LEU A 191 19.59 15.06 -9.41
C LEU A 191 20.46 13.93 -8.83
N SER A 192 20.11 12.69 -9.11
CA SER A 192 20.88 11.50 -8.73
C SER A 192 20.82 10.45 -9.83
N PRO A 193 21.92 9.74 -10.12
CA PRO A 193 21.94 8.67 -11.10
C PRO A 193 21.09 7.47 -10.69
N TYR A 194 20.72 7.38 -9.42
CA TYR A 194 19.92 6.29 -8.86
C TYR A 194 18.43 6.59 -8.81
N LEU A 195 17.99 7.80 -9.16
CA LEU A 195 16.58 8.18 -9.09
C LEU A 195 15.75 7.43 -10.14
N GLY A 196 15.03 6.41 -9.71
CA GLY A 196 14.14 5.57 -10.53
C GLY A 196 12.72 6.15 -10.62
N ARG A 197 11.73 5.27 -10.64
CA ARG A 197 10.32 5.63 -10.84
C ARG A 197 9.66 6.13 -9.56
N LEU A 198 8.61 6.94 -9.74
CA LEU A 198 7.65 7.27 -8.70
C LEU A 198 6.50 6.26 -8.76
N THR A 199 6.20 5.58 -7.67
CA THR A 199 5.11 4.61 -7.53
C THR A 199 3.99 5.14 -6.65
N GLY A 200 2.86 4.44 -6.61
CA GLY A 200 1.75 4.76 -5.73
C GLY A 200 0.83 5.87 -6.21
N VAL A 201 -0.06 6.33 -5.32
CA VAL A 201 -1.13 7.28 -5.61
C VAL A 201 -1.52 8.07 -4.36
N GLY A 202 -1.98 9.30 -4.54
CA GLY A 202 -2.34 10.18 -3.43
C GLY A 202 -1.12 10.49 -2.55
N ALA A 203 -1.32 10.49 -1.23
CA ALA A 203 -0.26 10.65 -0.24
C ALA A 203 0.49 9.33 0.09
N MET A 204 0.26 8.26 -0.67
CA MET A 204 0.97 6.99 -0.55
C MET A 204 1.92 6.84 -1.74
N ARG A 205 3.13 7.44 -1.63
CA ARG A 205 4.11 7.51 -2.72
C ARG A 205 5.39 6.78 -2.40
N GLY A 206 5.93 6.08 -3.40
CA GLY A 206 7.24 5.45 -3.33
C GLY A 206 8.19 6.01 -4.38
N ILE A 207 9.45 6.17 -4.03
CA ILE A 207 10.50 6.52 -4.99
C ILE A 207 11.45 5.34 -5.09
N GLU A 208 11.52 4.75 -6.27
CA GLU A 208 12.44 3.66 -6.57
C GLU A 208 13.87 4.18 -6.69
N LEU A 209 14.82 3.46 -6.13
CA LEU A 209 16.23 3.62 -6.44
C LEU A 209 16.68 2.47 -7.34
N ALA A 210 17.27 2.82 -8.49
CA ALA A 210 17.72 1.87 -9.50
C ALA A 210 19.14 2.18 -9.94
N ASN A 211 19.87 1.14 -10.32
CA ASN A 211 21.16 1.26 -10.99
C ASN A 211 20.97 1.72 -12.45
N ALA A 212 22.05 2.05 -13.14
CA ALA A 212 22.03 2.51 -14.54
C ALA A 212 21.44 1.47 -15.51
N ASP A 213 21.52 0.19 -15.19
CA ASP A 213 20.94 -0.92 -15.95
C ASP A 213 19.45 -1.18 -15.62
N GLY A 214 18.85 -0.37 -14.75
CA GLY A 214 17.48 -0.51 -14.28
C GLY A 214 17.29 -1.55 -13.18
N SER A 215 18.33 -2.23 -12.71
CA SER A 215 18.25 -3.16 -11.59
C SER A 215 18.01 -2.41 -10.26
N PRO A 216 17.35 -3.03 -9.27
CA PRO A 216 17.16 -2.45 -7.95
C PRO A 216 18.47 -2.04 -7.26
N ALA A 217 18.49 -0.90 -6.57
CA ALA A 217 19.65 -0.35 -5.88
C ALA A 217 19.49 -0.33 -4.33
N PRO A 218 19.38 -1.49 -3.65
CA PRO A 218 19.12 -1.55 -2.20
C PRO A 218 20.27 -1.02 -1.34
N GLN A 219 21.52 -1.10 -1.81
CA GLN A 219 22.68 -0.58 -1.09
C GLN A 219 22.64 0.94 -1.07
N GLN A 220 22.32 1.57 -2.19
CA GLN A 220 22.14 3.02 -2.32
C GLN A 220 20.98 3.51 -1.45
N LEU A 221 19.89 2.73 -1.36
CA LEU A 221 18.82 3.07 -0.43
C LEU A 221 19.29 3.01 1.03
N THR A 222 20.07 2.00 1.40
CA THR A 222 20.63 1.92 2.77
C THR A 222 21.48 3.13 3.11
N GLN A 223 22.31 3.59 2.17
CA GLN A 223 23.11 4.82 2.34
C GLN A 223 22.25 6.07 2.44
N LEU A 224 21.24 6.19 1.56
CA LEU A 224 20.30 7.32 1.57
C LEU A 224 19.54 7.40 2.91
N LEU A 225 19.07 6.28 3.44
CA LEU A 225 18.38 6.23 4.74
C LEU A 225 19.27 6.70 5.89
N ALA A 226 20.56 6.39 5.84
CA ALA A 226 21.52 6.89 6.83
C ALA A 226 21.71 8.41 6.70
N LEU A 227 21.94 8.90 5.48
CA LEU A 227 22.06 10.35 5.21
C LEU A 227 20.83 11.13 5.64
N ALA A 228 19.64 10.61 5.34
CA ALA A 228 18.37 11.23 5.70
C ALA A 228 18.20 11.29 7.23
N ARG A 229 18.43 10.18 7.92
CA ARG A 229 18.37 10.12 9.41
C ARG A 229 19.32 11.12 10.04
N ASP A 230 20.55 11.18 9.57
CA ASP A 230 21.57 12.09 10.10
C ASP A 230 21.26 13.57 9.81
N ALA A 231 20.43 13.83 8.81
CA ALA A 231 19.86 15.14 8.48
C ALA A 231 18.49 15.43 9.16
N GLY A 232 17.99 14.52 10.01
CA GLY A 232 16.75 14.70 10.76
C GLY A 232 15.48 14.17 10.07
N LEU A 233 15.60 13.46 8.95
CA LEU A 233 14.47 12.88 8.21
C LEU A 233 14.42 11.36 8.37
N LEU A 234 13.33 10.85 8.95
CA LEU A 234 13.09 9.42 9.09
C LEU A 234 12.34 8.87 7.87
N LEU A 235 12.98 7.97 7.15
CA LEU A 235 12.43 7.28 5.99
C LEU A 235 12.45 5.76 6.19
N MET A 236 11.55 5.06 5.53
CA MET A 236 11.46 3.60 5.58
C MET A 236 11.58 2.99 4.18
N PRO A 237 12.25 1.83 4.05
CA PRO A 237 12.35 1.12 2.79
C PRO A 237 11.12 0.25 2.55
N SER A 238 10.82 -0.01 1.27
CA SER A 238 9.84 -0.99 0.81
C SER A 238 10.29 -1.65 -0.50
N GLY A 239 9.40 -2.44 -1.10
CA GLY A 239 9.69 -3.22 -2.30
C GLY A 239 10.40 -4.54 -2.01
N LYS A 240 10.22 -5.49 -2.92
CA LYS A 240 10.78 -6.86 -2.81
C LYS A 240 12.29 -6.86 -2.53
N SER A 241 13.03 -5.94 -3.15
CA SER A 241 14.47 -5.79 -3.01
C SER A 241 14.86 -4.68 -2.04
N ARG A 242 13.93 -4.09 -1.28
CA ARG A 242 14.17 -3.00 -0.34
C ARG A 242 14.90 -1.80 -1.00
N HIS A 243 14.41 -1.37 -2.14
CA HIS A 243 15.02 -0.32 -2.97
C HIS A 243 14.06 0.85 -3.22
N ILE A 244 12.90 0.87 -2.55
CA ILE A 244 11.89 1.92 -2.70
C ILE A 244 11.79 2.70 -1.39
N ILE A 245 11.95 4.02 -1.47
CA ILE A 245 11.73 4.96 -0.37
C ILE A 245 10.22 5.08 -0.16
N ARG A 246 9.73 4.95 1.06
CA ARG A 246 8.34 5.28 1.40
C ARG A 246 8.21 6.75 1.75
N LEU A 247 7.35 7.46 1.03
CA LEU A 247 6.85 8.77 1.43
C LEU A 247 5.43 8.58 1.98
N LEU A 248 5.31 8.64 3.29
CA LEU A 248 4.08 8.32 4.02
C LEU A 248 3.91 9.23 5.24
N ALA A 249 4.01 10.53 5.00
CA ALA A 249 3.80 11.54 6.03
C ALA A 249 2.35 11.50 6.57
N PRO A 250 2.08 11.96 7.81
CA PRO A 250 0.70 12.14 8.28
C PRO A 250 -0.12 12.95 7.27
N LEU A 251 -1.39 12.60 7.04
CA LEU A 251 -2.24 13.35 6.10
C LEU A 251 -2.41 14.80 6.53
N THR A 252 -2.39 15.05 7.83
CA THR A 252 -2.53 16.37 8.45
C THR A 252 -1.20 17.12 8.62
N ILE A 253 -0.12 16.67 7.96
CA ILE A 253 1.18 17.35 8.04
C ILE A 253 1.06 18.80 7.52
N GLU A 254 1.68 19.73 8.21
CA GLU A 254 1.78 21.10 7.73
C GLU A 254 2.62 21.17 6.44
N ALA A 255 2.17 21.96 5.47
CA ALA A 255 2.83 22.08 4.16
C ALA A 255 4.32 22.45 4.30
N ALA A 256 4.66 23.37 5.22
CA ALA A 256 6.03 23.79 5.45
C ALA A 256 6.93 22.63 5.97
N VAL A 257 6.38 21.75 6.82
CA VAL A 257 7.12 20.59 7.35
C VAL A 257 7.30 19.51 6.26
N LEU A 258 6.30 19.32 5.39
CA LEU A 258 6.44 18.44 4.23
C LEU A 258 7.53 18.94 3.27
N GLU A 259 7.52 20.23 2.95
CA GLU A 259 8.54 20.85 2.08
C GLU A 259 9.94 20.75 2.69
N GLU A 260 10.10 21.00 3.99
CA GLU A 260 11.38 20.79 4.69
C GLU A 260 11.87 19.34 4.54
N GLY A 261 10.99 18.37 4.74
CA GLY A 261 11.31 16.96 4.53
C GLY A 261 11.74 16.63 3.10
N LEU A 262 11.09 17.23 2.12
CA LEU A 262 11.46 17.07 0.70
C LEU A 262 12.79 17.76 0.37
N ASP A 263 13.10 18.92 0.97
CA ASP A 263 14.38 19.60 0.81
C ASP A 263 15.54 18.77 1.41
N ILE A 264 15.32 18.17 2.57
CA ILE A 264 16.30 17.25 3.19
C ILE A 264 16.55 16.05 2.26
N LEU A 265 15.48 15.46 1.72
CA LEU A 265 15.58 14.33 0.80
C LEU A 265 16.34 14.72 -0.49
N GLU A 266 16.05 15.90 -1.05
CA GLU A 266 16.77 16.45 -2.21
C GLU A 266 18.28 16.52 -1.92
N GLY A 267 18.68 17.11 -0.81
CA GLY A 267 20.08 17.20 -0.38
C GLY A 267 20.75 15.83 -0.21
N CYS A 268 20.03 14.86 0.31
CA CYS A 268 20.52 13.48 0.46
C CYS A 268 20.70 12.78 -0.89
N LEU A 269 19.78 12.97 -1.85
CA LEU A 269 19.89 12.44 -3.20
C LEU A 269 21.10 13.00 -3.96
N VAL A 270 21.38 14.30 -3.79
CA VAL A 270 22.58 14.93 -4.37
C VAL A 270 23.85 14.31 -3.78
N LYS A 271 23.95 14.19 -2.45
CA LYS A 271 25.10 13.59 -1.78
C LYS A 271 25.31 12.13 -2.21
N LEU A 272 24.23 11.37 -2.33
CA LEU A 272 24.28 9.98 -2.81
C LEU A 272 24.90 9.88 -4.22
N GLY A 273 24.56 10.81 -5.10
CA GLY A 273 25.12 10.87 -6.45
C GLY A 273 26.62 11.20 -6.51
N GLN A 274 27.14 11.93 -5.51
CA GLN A 274 28.55 12.34 -5.43
C GLN A 274 29.47 11.26 -4.85
N VAL A 275 28.95 10.36 -4.01
CA VAL A 275 29.76 9.29 -3.38
C VAL A 275 30.12 8.17 -4.36
N SER A 276 29.53 8.17 -5.55
CA SER A 276 29.70 7.10 -6.56
C SER A 276 30.80 7.38 -7.58
N HIS A 277 31.64 8.36 -7.34
CA HIS A 277 32.87 8.69 -8.06
C HIS A 277 34.03 8.55 -7.10
#